data_51012abc93eb87d20ad103c85b6ba765
#
_entry.id   51012abc93eb87d20ad103c85b6ba765
#
_cell.length_a   1.000
_cell.length_b   1.000
_cell.length_c   1.000
_cell.angle_alpha   90.00
_cell.angle_beta   90.00
_cell.angle_gamma   90.00
#
_symmetry.space_group_name_H-M   'P 1'
#
loop_
_entity.id
_entity.type
_entity.pdbx_description
1 polymer ?
#
loop_
_entity_poly.entity_id
_entity_poly.type
_entity_poly.pdbx_seq_one_letter_code
_entity_poly.pdbx_strand_id
1 'polypeptide(L)'
;MQKYYELQVVLEYIESHLKEDISADEVAKATFISLSLLQKIFKQTFNYGVKEYIVKRRIALAAQEFVTTKATVLEIALNYGYSTCESFGRTFKKVYGCLPSDFRKSGKFGDAFSSIILDEGGMARSTPELLNRMKAEEGNYIVCFDIVGLKEINGISRHAGDIALSE
;
A
#
# COMPACT_ATOMS: atom_id res chain seq x y z
N MET A 1 -22.11 -4.47 -8.03
CA MET A 1 -21.49 -3.22 -8.49
C MET A 1 -21.33 -2.17 -7.38
N GLN A 2 -22.37 -1.78 -6.63
CA GLN A 2 -22.29 -0.72 -5.62
C GLN A 2 -21.27 -0.99 -4.50
N LYS A 3 -21.27 -2.20 -3.93
CA LYS A 3 -20.34 -2.61 -2.85
C LYS A 3 -18.86 -2.58 -3.27
N TYR A 4 -18.58 -2.82 -4.53
CA TYR A 4 -17.26 -2.76 -5.12
C TYR A 4 -16.74 -1.32 -5.19
N TYR A 5 -17.57 -0.41 -5.70
CA TYR A 5 -17.24 1.01 -5.81
C TYR A 5 -16.99 1.63 -4.43
N GLU A 6 -17.82 1.29 -3.44
CA GLU A 6 -17.64 1.73 -2.05
C GLU A 6 -16.29 1.29 -1.46
N LEU A 7 -15.90 0.04 -1.72
CA LEU A 7 -14.62 -0.48 -1.23
C LEU A 7 -13.41 0.17 -1.92
N GLN A 8 -13.50 0.44 -3.23
CA GLN A 8 -12.46 1.13 -3.98
C GLN A 8 -12.22 2.53 -3.41
N VAL A 9 -13.28 3.32 -3.19
CA VAL A 9 -13.21 4.65 -2.58
C VAL A 9 -12.56 4.61 -1.19
N VAL A 10 -12.90 3.59 -0.39
CA VAL A 10 -12.26 3.40 0.93
C VAL A 10 -10.78 3.13 0.82
N LEU A 11 -10.35 2.25 -0.08
CA LEU A 11 -8.93 1.93 -0.26
C LEU A 11 -8.14 3.16 -0.75
N GLU A 12 -8.67 3.90 -1.71
CA GLU A 12 -8.07 5.14 -2.21
C GLU A 12 -7.93 6.20 -1.12
N TYR A 13 -8.97 6.38 -0.31
CA TYR A 13 -8.91 7.29 0.83
C TYR A 13 -7.82 6.88 1.83
N ILE A 14 -7.75 5.61 2.20
CA ILE A 14 -6.72 5.12 3.13
C ILE A 14 -5.32 5.35 2.54
N GLU A 15 -5.09 4.96 1.28
CA GLU A 15 -3.77 5.07 0.65
C GLU A 15 -3.29 6.54 0.56
N SER A 16 -4.19 7.49 0.32
CA SER A 16 -3.84 8.91 0.25
C SER A 16 -3.56 9.54 1.61
N HIS A 17 -4.00 8.93 2.73
CA HIS A 17 -3.87 9.47 4.09
C HIS A 17 -2.99 8.60 5.02
N LEU A 18 -2.17 7.68 4.48
CA LEU A 18 -1.36 6.76 5.30
C LEU A 18 -0.35 7.46 6.21
N LYS A 19 0.11 8.66 5.86
CA LYS A 19 1.03 9.46 6.68
C LYS A 19 0.33 10.32 7.73
N GLU A 20 -0.98 10.42 7.68
CA GLU A 20 -1.81 11.17 8.63
C GLU A 20 -2.29 10.27 9.76
N ASP A 21 -2.76 10.86 10.86
CA ASP A 21 -3.37 10.10 11.94
C ASP A 21 -4.81 9.74 11.57
N ILE A 22 -4.96 8.59 10.90
CA ILE A 22 -6.27 8.08 10.47
C ILE A 22 -6.70 6.87 11.29
N SER A 23 -7.96 6.87 11.69
CA SER A 23 -8.66 5.77 12.34
C SER A 23 -9.73 5.15 11.44
N ALA A 24 -10.18 3.95 11.77
CA ALA A 24 -11.28 3.31 11.04
C ALA A 24 -12.59 4.13 11.09
N ASP A 25 -12.81 4.88 12.16
CA ASP A 25 -13.98 5.75 12.32
C ASP A 25 -13.90 6.97 11.39
N GLU A 26 -12.72 7.57 11.26
CA GLU A 26 -12.49 8.68 10.31
C GLU A 26 -12.62 8.23 8.86
N VAL A 27 -12.06 7.06 8.51
CA VAL A 27 -12.24 6.46 7.19
C VAL A 27 -13.73 6.26 6.89
N ALA A 28 -14.50 5.69 7.83
CA ALA A 28 -15.93 5.47 7.69
C ALA A 28 -16.70 6.78 7.45
N LYS A 29 -16.40 7.82 8.23
CA LYS A 29 -16.99 9.15 8.09
C LYS A 29 -16.66 9.80 6.74
N ALA A 30 -15.39 9.79 6.36
CA ALA A 30 -14.92 10.41 5.12
C ALA A 30 -15.49 9.75 3.86
N THR A 31 -15.73 8.44 3.92
CA THR A 31 -16.28 7.66 2.79
C THR A 31 -17.80 7.46 2.85
N PHE A 32 -18.47 8.08 3.82
CA PHE A 32 -19.94 7.99 4.03
C PHE A 32 -20.45 6.55 4.24
N ILE A 33 -19.62 5.68 4.82
CA ILE A 33 -19.96 4.30 5.13
C ILE A 33 -20.04 4.14 6.65
N SER A 34 -20.99 3.37 7.17
CA SER A 34 -21.02 3.10 8.61
C SER A 34 -19.80 2.28 9.04
N LEU A 35 -19.25 2.56 10.23
CA LEU A 35 -18.09 1.83 10.76
C LEU A 35 -18.31 0.30 10.79
N SER A 36 -19.50 -0.14 11.17
CA SER A 36 -19.83 -1.56 11.21
C SER A 36 -19.87 -2.20 9.83
N LEU A 37 -20.37 -1.49 8.82
CA LEU A 37 -20.37 -1.96 7.43
C LEU A 37 -18.92 -2.01 6.89
N LEU A 38 -18.13 -0.97 7.15
CA LEU A 38 -16.72 -0.91 6.77
C LEU A 38 -15.93 -2.10 7.34
N GLN A 39 -16.05 -2.36 8.64
CA GLN A 39 -15.40 -3.49 9.29
C GLN A 39 -15.86 -4.85 8.73
N LYS A 40 -17.16 -5.00 8.47
CA LYS A 40 -17.73 -6.21 7.87
C LYS A 40 -17.18 -6.45 6.46
N ILE A 41 -17.16 -5.43 5.62
CA ILE A 41 -16.64 -5.50 4.24
C ILE A 41 -15.18 -5.93 4.26
N PHE A 42 -14.32 -5.25 5.05
CA PHE A 42 -12.90 -5.58 5.16
C PHE A 42 -12.68 -7.01 5.64
N LYS A 43 -13.40 -7.43 6.69
CA LYS A 43 -13.26 -8.80 7.22
C LYS A 43 -13.69 -9.87 6.22
N GLN A 44 -14.77 -9.62 5.48
CA GLN A 44 -15.27 -10.58 4.48
C GLN A 44 -14.40 -10.64 3.22
N THR A 45 -13.85 -9.50 2.80
CA THR A 45 -13.08 -9.42 1.54
C THR A 45 -11.62 -9.79 1.74
N PHE A 46 -11.00 -9.35 2.85
CA PHE A 46 -9.56 -9.47 3.07
C PHE A 46 -9.17 -10.37 4.25
N ASN A 47 -10.15 -10.87 4.99
CA ASN A 47 -9.95 -11.65 6.21
C ASN A 47 -9.20 -10.93 7.35
N TYR A 48 -9.04 -9.61 7.28
CA TYR A 48 -8.50 -8.76 8.34
C TYR A 48 -9.26 -7.42 8.41
N GLY A 49 -9.01 -6.63 9.45
CA GLY A 49 -9.72 -5.36 9.68
C GLY A 49 -9.01 -4.16 9.06
N VAL A 50 -9.73 -3.03 8.94
CA VAL A 50 -9.22 -1.75 8.42
C VAL A 50 -7.95 -1.30 9.14
N LYS A 51 -7.93 -1.35 10.49
CA LYS A 51 -6.76 -0.97 11.28
C LYS A 51 -5.53 -1.81 10.93
N GLU A 52 -5.71 -3.11 10.72
CA GLU A 52 -4.62 -4.02 10.35
C GLU A 52 -4.10 -3.69 8.95
N TYR A 53 -4.97 -3.37 7.99
CA TYR A 53 -4.59 -2.91 6.67
C TYR A 53 -3.72 -1.65 6.75
N ILE A 54 -4.19 -0.60 7.45
CA ILE A 54 -3.45 0.66 7.61
C ILE A 54 -2.06 0.40 8.20
N VAL A 55 -1.97 -0.40 9.25
CA VAL A 55 -0.68 -0.74 9.88
C VAL A 55 0.25 -1.45 8.90
N LYS A 56 -0.23 -2.47 8.19
CA LYS A 56 0.58 -3.21 7.20
C LYS A 56 1.07 -2.31 6.07
N ARG A 57 0.20 -1.42 5.57
CA ARG A 57 0.55 -0.46 4.52
C ARG A 57 1.60 0.55 4.97
N ARG A 58 1.42 1.15 6.16
CA ARG A 58 2.40 2.06 6.75
C ARG A 58 3.77 1.42 6.90
N ILE A 59 3.81 0.20 7.42
CA ILE A 59 5.07 -0.55 7.58
C ILE A 59 5.70 -0.90 6.23
N ALA A 60 4.91 -1.21 5.20
CA ALA A 60 5.42 -1.49 3.87
C ALA A 60 6.04 -0.25 3.21
N LEU A 61 5.37 0.91 3.29
CA LEU A 61 5.92 2.17 2.79
C LEU A 61 7.16 2.60 3.57
N ALA A 62 7.16 2.44 4.90
CA ALA A 62 8.34 2.69 5.72
C ALA A 62 9.53 1.80 5.31
N ALA A 63 9.28 0.51 5.02
CA ALA A 63 10.30 -0.41 4.53
C ALA A 63 10.90 0.06 3.19
N GLN A 64 10.08 0.55 2.29
CA GLN A 64 10.52 1.15 1.03
C GLN A 64 11.39 2.40 1.27
N GLU A 65 10.95 3.29 2.16
CA GLU A 65 11.67 4.51 2.51
C GLU A 65 13.04 4.20 3.17
N PHE A 66 13.14 3.11 3.96
CA PHE A 66 14.43 2.65 4.51
C PHE A 66 15.47 2.28 3.47
N VAL A 67 15.06 1.75 2.34
CA VAL A 67 15.97 1.31 1.26
C VAL A 67 16.31 2.47 0.32
N THR A 68 15.33 3.36 0.09
CA THR A 68 15.46 4.44 -0.92
C THR A 68 16.04 5.73 -0.35
N THR A 69 16.03 5.92 0.98
CA THR A 69 16.48 7.16 1.62
C THR A 69 17.53 6.92 2.71
N LYS A 70 18.17 8.03 3.14
CA LYS A 70 19.06 8.04 4.30
C LYS A 70 18.37 8.48 5.61
N ALA A 71 17.04 8.64 5.58
CA ALA A 71 16.27 9.05 6.76
C ALA A 71 16.49 8.11 7.94
N THR A 72 16.51 8.64 9.14
CA THR A 72 16.71 7.85 10.36
C THR A 72 15.47 6.99 10.66
N VAL A 73 15.65 5.97 11.51
CA VAL A 73 14.52 5.14 11.97
C VAL A 73 13.47 5.99 12.68
N LEU A 74 13.91 7.02 13.44
CA LEU A 74 13.01 7.91 14.16
C LEU A 74 12.18 8.77 13.21
N GLU A 75 12.81 9.39 12.22
CA GLU A 75 12.12 10.21 11.22
C GLU A 75 11.07 9.41 10.47
N ILE A 76 11.43 8.22 10.00
CA ILE A 76 10.49 7.34 9.30
C ILE A 76 9.36 6.90 10.25
N ALA A 77 9.67 6.51 11.49
CA ALA A 77 8.64 6.15 12.46
C ALA A 77 7.62 7.27 12.70
N LEU A 78 8.11 8.51 12.88
CA LEU A 78 7.26 9.69 13.06
C LEU A 78 6.38 9.96 11.82
N ASN A 79 6.95 9.86 10.61
CA ASN A 79 6.23 10.05 9.35
C ASN A 79 5.06 9.07 9.15
N TYR A 80 5.13 7.91 9.79
CA TYR A 80 4.07 6.88 9.70
C TYR A 80 3.23 6.75 10.99
N GLY A 81 3.21 7.81 11.82
CA GLY A 81 2.31 7.91 12.99
C GLY A 81 2.76 7.11 14.23
N TYR A 82 4.03 6.78 14.33
CA TYR A 82 4.59 6.14 15.53
C TYR A 82 5.28 7.18 16.41
N SER A 83 4.90 7.27 17.67
CA SER A 83 5.50 8.21 18.62
C SER A 83 6.90 7.80 19.12
N THR A 84 7.29 6.53 18.94
CA THR A 84 8.60 6.02 19.40
C THR A 84 9.19 5.02 18.42
N CYS A 85 10.53 4.99 18.31
CA CYS A 85 11.26 3.96 17.57
C CYS A 85 10.96 2.55 18.07
N GLU A 86 10.69 2.40 19.36
CA GLU A 86 10.45 1.09 19.98
C GLU A 86 9.10 0.50 19.52
N SER A 87 8.01 1.30 19.55
CA SER A 87 6.69 0.86 19.08
C SER A 87 6.70 0.55 17.59
N PHE A 88 7.39 1.38 16.81
CA PHE A 88 7.62 1.15 15.39
C PHE A 88 8.42 -0.14 15.15
N GLY A 89 9.58 -0.30 15.81
CA GLY A 89 10.46 -1.45 15.66
C GLY A 89 9.78 -2.78 16.00
N ARG A 90 8.94 -2.81 17.06
CA ARG A 90 8.12 -3.99 17.39
C ARG A 90 7.13 -4.34 16.28
N THR A 91 6.44 -3.34 15.75
CA THR A 91 5.47 -3.55 14.66
C THR A 91 6.18 -3.97 13.37
N PHE A 92 7.29 -3.33 13.04
CA PHE A 92 8.10 -3.65 11.88
C PHE A 92 8.63 -5.10 11.95
N LYS A 93 9.19 -5.50 13.11
CA LYS A 93 9.65 -6.88 13.33
C LYS A 93 8.52 -7.91 13.22
N LYS A 94 7.30 -7.56 13.65
CA LYS A 94 6.14 -8.45 13.50
C LYS A 94 5.79 -8.69 12.03
N VAL A 95 6.00 -7.70 11.14
CA VAL A 95 5.67 -7.80 9.72
C VAL A 95 6.81 -8.43 8.92
N TYR A 96 8.05 -7.99 9.14
CA TYR A 96 9.22 -8.39 8.35
C TYR A 96 10.15 -9.40 9.03
N GLY A 97 9.90 -9.77 10.28
CA GLY A 97 10.72 -10.74 11.03
C GLY A 97 12.06 -10.19 11.56
N CYS A 98 12.46 -8.97 11.17
CA CYS A 98 13.71 -8.33 11.56
C CYS A 98 13.51 -6.87 12.01
N LEU A 99 14.53 -6.28 12.62
CA LEU A 99 14.48 -4.86 13.01
C LEU A 99 14.70 -3.94 11.78
N PRO A 100 14.20 -2.69 11.83
CA PRO A 100 14.38 -1.72 10.74
C PRO A 100 15.85 -1.50 10.35
N SER A 101 16.75 -1.44 11.34
CA SER A 101 18.20 -1.30 11.10
C SER A 101 18.81 -2.45 10.32
N ASP A 102 18.38 -3.68 10.63
CA ASP A 102 18.87 -4.89 9.98
C ASP A 102 18.29 -5.02 8.57
N PHE A 103 17.01 -4.65 8.41
CA PHE A 103 16.36 -4.58 7.10
C PHE A 103 17.11 -3.64 6.15
N ARG A 104 17.48 -2.42 6.61
CA ARG A 104 18.27 -1.46 5.82
C ARG A 104 19.63 -2.04 5.40
N LYS A 105 20.34 -2.72 6.33
CA LYS A 105 21.66 -3.33 6.04
C LYS A 105 21.55 -4.46 5.02
N SER A 106 20.45 -5.20 5.03
CA SER A 106 20.27 -6.32 4.11
C SER A 106 20.14 -5.89 2.65
N GLY A 107 19.69 -4.66 2.39
CA GLY A 107 19.42 -4.12 1.05
C GLY A 107 18.41 -4.93 0.25
N LYS A 108 17.77 -5.93 0.86
CA LYS A 108 16.79 -6.78 0.19
C LYS A 108 15.41 -6.13 0.34
N PHE A 109 14.80 -5.81 -0.79
CA PHE A 109 13.37 -5.56 -0.87
C PHE A 109 12.68 -6.91 -0.63
N GLY A 110 12.20 -7.12 0.60
CA GLY A 110 11.30 -8.24 0.86
C GLY A 110 9.95 -8.01 0.18
N ASP A 111 9.12 -9.06 0.13
CA ASP A 111 7.74 -8.93 -0.36
C ASP A 111 7.00 -7.87 0.47
N ALA A 112 6.98 -6.64 -0.04
CA ALA A 112 6.27 -5.55 0.61
C ALA A 112 4.77 -5.82 0.51
N PHE A 113 4.05 -5.61 1.60
CA PHE A 113 2.59 -5.63 1.57
C PHE A 113 2.09 -4.49 0.68
N SER A 114 1.77 -4.83 -0.58
CA SER A 114 1.35 -3.87 -1.59
C SER A 114 -0.06 -3.35 -1.33
N SER A 115 -0.39 -2.19 -1.92
CA SER A 115 -1.78 -1.73 -1.94
C SER A 115 -2.68 -2.77 -2.60
N ILE A 116 -3.90 -2.86 -2.11
CA ILE A 116 -4.91 -3.73 -2.71
C ILE A 116 -5.55 -2.98 -3.87
N ILE A 117 -5.55 -3.60 -5.03
CA ILE A 117 -6.26 -3.15 -6.21
C ILE A 117 -7.42 -4.12 -6.43
N LEU A 118 -8.60 -3.59 -6.68
CA LEU A 118 -9.77 -4.39 -7.01
C LEU A 118 -9.85 -4.51 -8.54
N ASP A 119 -10.01 -5.72 -9.04
CA ASP A 119 -10.28 -5.94 -10.46
C ASP A 119 -11.76 -5.66 -10.81
N GLU A 120 -12.10 -5.64 -12.10
CA GLU A 120 -13.47 -5.37 -12.55
C GLU A 120 -14.52 -6.34 -11.98
N GLY A 121 -14.10 -7.52 -11.54
CA GLY A 121 -14.94 -8.50 -10.85
C GLY A 121 -15.05 -8.28 -9.33
N GLY A 122 -14.39 -7.25 -8.78
CA GLY A 122 -14.36 -6.96 -7.33
C GLY A 122 -13.45 -7.91 -6.54
N MET A 123 -12.56 -8.64 -7.19
CA MET A 123 -11.56 -9.47 -6.54
C MET A 123 -10.36 -8.64 -6.09
N ALA A 124 -10.02 -8.75 -4.81
CA ALA A 124 -8.84 -8.13 -4.25
C ALA A 124 -7.57 -8.83 -4.76
N ARG A 125 -6.66 -8.05 -5.32
CA ARG A 125 -5.35 -8.55 -5.77
C ARG A 125 -4.25 -7.67 -5.24
N SER A 126 -3.13 -8.26 -4.90
CA SER A 126 -1.91 -7.50 -4.65
C SER A 126 -1.27 -7.09 -5.99
N THR A 127 -0.57 -5.97 -6.01
CA THR A 127 0.15 -5.50 -7.20
C THR A 127 1.08 -6.58 -7.81
N PRO A 128 1.85 -7.37 -7.01
CA PRO A 128 2.64 -8.47 -7.54
C PRO A 128 1.83 -9.58 -8.23
N GLU A 129 0.66 -9.92 -7.71
CA GLU A 129 -0.22 -10.93 -8.34
C GLU A 129 -0.79 -10.44 -9.66
N LEU A 130 -1.18 -9.17 -9.74
CA LEU A 130 -1.61 -8.54 -10.99
C LEU A 130 -0.47 -8.53 -12.02
N LEU A 131 0.73 -8.11 -11.63
CA LEU A 131 1.90 -8.09 -12.51
C LEU A 131 2.29 -9.50 -13.01
N ASN A 132 2.23 -10.51 -12.14
CA ASN A 132 2.52 -11.88 -12.53
C ASN A 132 1.47 -12.43 -13.51
N ARG A 133 0.19 -12.12 -13.30
CA ARG A 133 -0.87 -12.51 -14.22
C ARG A 133 -0.74 -11.80 -15.57
N MET A 134 -0.43 -10.50 -15.58
CA MET A 134 -0.17 -9.75 -16.82
C MET A 134 1.00 -10.31 -17.62
N LYS A 135 2.04 -10.81 -16.94
CA LYS A 135 3.18 -11.49 -17.62
C LYS A 135 2.84 -12.87 -18.15
N ALA A 136 1.85 -13.55 -17.56
CA ALA A 136 1.43 -14.90 -17.95
C ALA A 136 0.37 -14.90 -19.07
N GLU A 137 -0.40 -13.83 -19.21
CA GLU A 137 -1.39 -13.67 -20.25
C GLU A 137 -0.76 -12.84 -21.39
N GLU A 138 -0.23 -13.50 -22.42
CA GLU A 138 0.17 -12.88 -23.70
C GLU A 138 -1.07 -12.37 -24.44
N GLY A 139 -1.55 -11.19 -24.06
CA GLY A 139 -2.67 -10.53 -24.70
C GLY A 139 -2.62 -9.02 -24.46
N ASN A 140 -2.96 -8.24 -25.49
CA ASN A 140 -2.98 -6.78 -25.46
C ASN A 140 -3.99 -6.25 -24.45
N TYR A 141 -3.55 -5.99 -23.23
CA TYR A 141 -4.30 -5.24 -22.24
C TYR A 141 -3.73 -3.82 -22.16
N ILE A 142 -4.52 -2.82 -22.53
CA ILE A 142 -4.26 -1.45 -22.16
C ILE A 142 -4.73 -1.32 -20.71
N VAL A 143 -3.80 -1.43 -19.77
CA VAL A 143 -4.08 -1.18 -18.36
C VAL A 143 -3.74 0.27 -18.10
N CYS A 144 -4.75 1.11 -18.07
CA CYS A 144 -4.62 2.45 -17.52
C CYS A 144 -4.47 2.32 -15.99
N PHE A 145 -3.23 2.26 -15.52
CA PHE A 145 -2.94 2.47 -14.11
C PHE A 145 -3.01 3.97 -13.83
N ASP A 146 -4.06 4.41 -13.17
CA ASP A 146 -3.98 5.65 -12.41
C ASP A 146 -3.24 5.30 -11.10
N ILE A 147 -1.90 5.23 -11.21
CA ILE A 147 -1.05 4.94 -10.07
C ILE A 147 -0.92 6.26 -9.30
N VAL A 148 -1.62 6.36 -8.19
CA VAL A 148 -1.28 7.33 -7.13
C VAL A 148 0.19 7.02 -6.74
N GLY A 149 1.13 7.86 -7.19
CA GLY A 149 2.57 7.62 -7.03
C GLY A 149 3.39 7.60 -8.33
N LEU A 150 2.76 7.63 -9.53
CA LEU A 150 3.47 7.68 -10.81
C LEU A 150 4.38 8.92 -10.94
N LYS A 151 4.10 10.00 -10.21
CA LYS A 151 4.99 11.17 -10.15
C LYS A 151 6.36 10.88 -9.54
N GLU A 152 6.44 9.93 -8.61
CA GLU A 152 7.71 9.55 -7.97
C GLU A 152 8.49 8.55 -8.84
N ILE A 153 7.82 7.68 -9.59
CA ILE A 153 8.46 6.72 -10.51
C ILE A 153 9.00 7.44 -11.75
N ASN A 154 8.30 8.44 -12.28
CA ASN A 154 8.76 9.25 -13.40
C ASN A 154 9.96 10.16 -13.04
N GLY A 155 10.24 10.38 -11.75
CA GLY A 155 11.48 11.05 -11.27
C GLY A 155 12.73 10.17 -11.39
N ILE A 156 12.57 8.85 -11.46
CA ILE A 156 13.69 7.90 -11.49
C ILE A 156 14.02 7.42 -12.93
N SER A 157 13.11 7.54 -13.88
CA SER A 157 13.38 7.13 -15.26
C SER A 157 12.56 7.91 -16.28
N ARG A 158 13.10 9.05 -16.73
CA ARG A 158 12.62 9.70 -17.95
C ARG A 158 12.88 8.86 -19.22
N HIS A 159 13.59 7.74 -19.11
CA HIS A 159 13.98 6.89 -20.25
C HIS A 159 13.09 5.66 -20.45
N ALA A 160 12.27 5.26 -19.47
CA ALA A 160 11.42 4.08 -19.62
C ALA A 160 10.03 4.38 -20.21
N GLY A 161 9.58 5.65 -20.14
CA GLY A 161 8.28 6.07 -20.69
C GLY A 161 8.28 6.30 -22.21
N ASP A 162 9.43 6.65 -22.79
CA ASP A 162 9.53 6.97 -24.22
C ASP A 162 9.68 5.74 -25.13
N ILE A 163 9.95 4.57 -24.55
CA ILE A 163 10.09 3.32 -25.33
C ILE A 163 8.74 2.66 -25.63
N ALA A 164 7.70 2.97 -24.86
CA ALA A 164 6.37 2.35 -25.03
C ALA A 164 5.46 3.07 -26.05
N LEU A 165 5.89 4.18 -26.65
CA LEU A 165 5.09 4.96 -27.60
C LEU A 165 5.69 5.02 -29.02
N SER A 166 6.72 4.21 -29.32
CA SER A 166 7.40 4.24 -30.64
C SER A 166 7.45 2.89 -31.36
N GLU A 167 6.47 1.99 -31.13
CA GLU A 167 6.19 0.85 -32.04
C GLU A 167 4.69 0.71 -32.29
#